data_60d18fcaf22c62deab75b6010167101f
#
_entry.id   60d18fcaf22c62deab75b6010167101f
#
_cell.length_a   1.000
_cell.length_b   1.000
_cell.length_c   1.000
_cell.angle_alpha   90.00
_cell.angle_beta   90.00
_cell.angle_gamma   90.00
#
_symmetry.space_group_name_H-M   'P 1'
#
loop_
_entity.id
_entity.type
_entity.pdbx_description
1 polymer ?
#
loop_
_entity_poly.entity_id
_entity_poly.type
_entity_poly.pdbx_seq_one_letter_code
_entity_poly.pdbx_strand_id
1 'polypeptide(L)'
;MKHNSFGRNLLIVVCSRIISLLSGVAVGFILPKILSITDYGFYKVFTLYAVYTALLHFGFVDGILLRLSGKEYGELDVQKMRTLTRFFTIFEVLLSVAVLIVGVILASGEYVFVVVMLALNMVFVNITTYYQFVSQAVQRFGEYSAKNIVISVAKVIFVLALLALDASDVAEMSYRIYLIGLNVLDFLIMIWYMTIYRDITFGKGGSFHAVKRDIVSIFKAGILLTLAYQVSHLILALDRQFVNLLFTTEEFAVYSFAYNIVSMISTMVSSVSIVLLPMLKNRSHEVVVKSYRKCLSTVAMISAGSLLCYFPLIYFVTWFLPEYGGSLVYVAIVLPAFLFSSSITVVMFTMNKVFDMNFSFFRDGCLVLGLGFVCNVIAYWVFRSPQAISYASLCVMMIWFLISGARLRKKTGVHAYKEFLYLLSMTAGFLVITNGCANVFMGFAAYLVWQAVWTILFHKKDVRELCGTLKAKFTAK
;
A
#
# COMPACT_ATOMS: atom_id res chain seq x y z
N MET A 1 26.44 5.07 -23.05
CA MET A 1 25.39 4.03 -23.13
C MET A 1 24.51 3.86 -21.87
N LYS A 2 24.93 4.27 -20.64
CA LYS A 2 24.14 4.11 -19.41
C LYS A 2 22.89 5.01 -19.28
N HIS A 3 22.83 6.14 -19.97
CA HIS A 3 21.71 7.10 -19.82
C HIS A 3 20.41 6.64 -20.49
N ASN A 4 20.47 5.96 -21.66
CA ASN A 4 19.29 5.43 -22.36
C ASN A 4 18.67 4.21 -21.65
N SER A 5 19.48 3.46 -20.88
CA SER A 5 19.02 2.30 -20.10
C SER A 5 18.15 2.72 -18.90
N PHE A 6 18.50 3.79 -18.18
CA PHE A 6 17.76 4.25 -17.01
C PHE A 6 16.36 4.75 -17.36
N GLY A 7 16.21 5.57 -18.41
CA GLY A 7 14.90 6.07 -18.85
C GLY A 7 13.97 4.95 -19.29
N ARG A 8 14.48 3.96 -20.03
CA ARG A 8 13.72 2.77 -20.45
C ARG A 8 13.29 1.92 -19.26
N ASN A 9 14.18 1.67 -18.31
CA ASN A 9 13.86 0.90 -17.12
C ASN A 9 12.80 1.59 -16.26
N LEU A 10 12.89 2.91 -16.09
CA LEU A 10 11.89 3.70 -15.38
C LEU A 10 10.53 3.61 -16.06
N LEU A 11 10.48 3.72 -17.39
CA LEU A 11 9.25 3.64 -18.18
C LEU A 11 8.59 2.27 -18.04
N ILE A 12 9.36 1.18 -18.11
CA ILE A 12 8.86 -0.20 -17.92
C ILE A 12 8.25 -0.38 -16.51
N VAL A 13 8.92 0.13 -15.47
CA VAL A 13 8.41 0.07 -14.09
C VAL A 13 7.11 0.88 -13.96
N VAL A 14 7.03 2.08 -14.52
CA VAL A 14 5.82 2.91 -14.48
C VAL A 14 4.67 2.23 -15.21
N CYS A 15 4.90 1.71 -16.43
CA CYS A 15 3.88 0.97 -17.18
C CYS A 15 3.38 -0.26 -16.40
N SER A 16 4.28 -1.03 -15.78
CA SER A 16 3.87 -2.18 -14.96
C SER A 16 3.00 -1.78 -13.76
N ARG A 17 3.25 -0.62 -13.16
CA ARG A 17 2.44 -0.08 -12.06
C ARG A 17 1.05 0.38 -12.53
N ILE A 18 0.96 0.99 -13.71
CA ILE A 18 -0.32 1.37 -14.29
C ILE A 18 -1.18 0.13 -14.58
N ILE A 19 -0.58 -0.93 -15.16
CA ILE A 19 -1.28 -2.20 -15.40
C ILE A 19 -1.75 -2.81 -14.08
N SER A 20 -0.90 -2.81 -13.04
CA SER A 20 -1.28 -3.31 -11.71
C SER A 20 -2.41 -2.48 -11.08
N LEU A 21 -2.42 -1.16 -11.29
CA LEU A 21 -3.51 -0.30 -10.84
C LEU A 21 -4.83 -0.64 -11.54
N LEU A 22 -4.81 -0.73 -12.87
CA LEU A 22 -6.02 -1.08 -13.66
C LEU A 22 -6.55 -2.47 -13.27
N SER A 23 -5.66 -3.44 -13.07
CA SER A 23 -6.01 -4.76 -12.53
C SER A 23 -6.64 -4.66 -11.15
N GLY A 24 -6.06 -3.87 -10.25
CA GLY A 24 -6.59 -3.65 -8.90
C GLY A 24 -8.00 -3.04 -8.93
N VAL A 25 -8.25 -2.09 -9.82
CA VAL A 25 -9.58 -1.49 -10.03
C VAL A 25 -10.57 -2.54 -10.55
N ALA A 26 -10.21 -3.30 -11.59
CA ALA A 26 -11.08 -4.32 -12.17
C ALA A 26 -11.44 -5.39 -11.13
N VAL A 27 -10.45 -6.00 -10.49
CA VAL A 27 -10.67 -7.01 -9.43
C VAL A 27 -11.46 -6.44 -8.27
N GLY A 28 -11.15 -5.20 -7.87
CA GLY A 28 -11.76 -4.56 -6.71
C GLY A 28 -13.23 -4.20 -6.86
N PHE A 29 -13.76 -4.10 -8.09
CA PHE A 29 -15.18 -3.90 -8.35
C PHE A 29 -15.89 -5.17 -8.83
N ILE A 30 -15.22 -6.03 -9.60
CA ILE A 30 -15.84 -7.26 -10.09
C ILE A 30 -16.00 -8.29 -8.95
N LEU A 31 -15.00 -8.45 -8.10
CA LEU A 31 -15.04 -9.46 -7.05
C LEU A 31 -16.20 -9.27 -6.06
N PRO A 32 -16.47 -8.05 -5.51
CA PRO A 32 -17.64 -7.84 -4.65
C PRO A 32 -18.97 -7.96 -5.42
N LYS A 33 -18.98 -8.01 -6.76
CA LYS A 33 -20.18 -8.24 -7.56
C LYS A 33 -20.57 -9.71 -7.64
N ILE A 34 -19.59 -10.61 -7.62
CA ILE A 34 -19.78 -12.06 -7.76
C ILE A 34 -19.77 -12.82 -6.43
N LEU A 35 -19.22 -12.23 -5.38
CA LEU A 35 -19.23 -12.83 -4.05
C LEU A 35 -20.36 -12.27 -3.20
N SER A 36 -20.94 -13.11 -2.33
CA SER A 36 -21.80 -12.62 -1.25
C SER A 36 -21.03 -11.65 -0.35
N ILE A 37 -21.75 -10.78 0.39
CA ILE A 37 -21.12 -9.84 1.33
C ILE A 37 -20.26 -10.59 2.35
N THR A 38 -20.75 -11.71 2.88
CA THR A 38 -20.04 -12.55 3.86
C THR A 38 -18.78 -13.16 3.24
N ASP A 39 -18.85 -13.73 2.04
CA ASP A 39 -17.70 -14.28 1.33
C ASP A 39 -16.64 -13.21 1.04
N TYR A 40 -17.10 -12.04 0.58
CA TYR A 40 -16.20 -10.91 0.39
C TYR A 40 -15.54 -10.49 1.72
N GLY A 41 -16.26 -10.57 2.84
CA GLY A 41 -15.74 -10.35 4.19
C GLY A 41 -14.58 -11.29 4.51
N PHE A 42 -14.74 -12.60 4.33
CA PHE A 42 -13.66 -13.57 4.55
C PHE A 42 -12.45 -13.34 3.64
N TYR A 43 -12.67 -12.98 2.38
CA TYR A 43 -11.57 -12.53 1.51
C TYR A 43 -10.86 -11.29 2.09
N LYS A 44 -11.60 -10.33 2.63
CA LYS A 44 -11.01 -9.14 3.25
C LYS A 44 -10.27 -9.43 4.55
N VAL A 45 -10.73 -10.41 5.33
CA VAL A 45 -9.97 -10.95 6.47
C VAL A 45 -8.62 -11.50 5.99
N PHE A 46 -8.62 -12.32 4.95
CA PHE A 46 -7.37 -12.82 4.36
C PHE A 46 -6.44 -11.67 3.96
N THR A 47 -6.94 -10.66 3.23
CA THR A 47 -6.11 -9.53 2.80
C THR A 47 -5.59 -8.67 3.95
N LEU A 48 -6.36 -8.54 5.03
CA LEU A 48 -5.96 -7.83 6.24
C LEU A 48 -4.78 -8.55 6.91
N TYR A 49 -4.88 -9.85 7.12
CA TYR A 49 -3.82 -10.63 7.77
C TYR A 49 -2.60 -10.84 6.87
N ALA A 50 -2.75 -10.82 5.55
CA ALA A 50 -1.63 -10.86 4.60
C ALA A 50 -0.66 -9.67 4.76
N VAL A 51 -1.12 -8.53 5.27
CA VAL A 51 -0.24 -7.40 5.63
C VAL A 51 0.70 -7.77 6.77
N TYR A 52 0.24 -8.58 7.73
CA TYR A 52 1.06 -9.01 8.87
C TYR A 52 2.05 -10.12 8.48
N THR A 53 1.66 -11.05 7.59
CA THR A 53 2.58 -12.11 7.15
C THR A 53 3.79 -11.58 6.39
N ALA A 54 3.65 -10.44 5.72
CA ALA A 54 4.77 -9.73 5.11
C ALA A 54 5.85 -9.24 6.10
N LEU A 55 5.53 -9.13 7.41
CA LEU A 55 6.50 -8.82 8.47
C LEU A 55 7.41 -10.01 8.80
N LEU A 56 6.93 -11.22 8.55
CA LEU A 56 7.53 -12.42 9.11
C LEU A 56 8.83 -12.82 8.41
N HIS A 57 9.24 -12.14 7.33
CA HIS A 57 10.60 -12.26 6.80
C HIS A 57 11.66 -11.53 7.65
N PHE A 58 11.27 -10.84 8.74
CA PHE A 58 12.11 -10.18 9.74
C PHE A 58 13.25 -9.31 9.16
N GLY A 59 13.04 -8.73 7.99
CA GLY A 59 14.02 -7.87 7.34
C GLY A 59 15.08 -8.60 6.51
N PHE A 60 15.03 -9.92 6.38
CA PHE A 60 16.00 -10.66 5.57
C PHE A 60 15.98 -10.18 4.11
N VAL A 61 14.80 -9.99 3.56
CA VAL A 61 14.60 -9.54 2.18
C VAL A 61 15.15 -8.13 1.96
N ASP A 62 14.87 -7.20 2.88
CA ASP A 62 15.41 -5.83 2.85
C ASP A 62 16.92 -5.82 3.02
N GLY A 63 17.45 -6.68 3.89
CA GLY A 63 18.89 -6.84 4.09
C GLY A 63 19.61 -7.35 2.85
N ILE A 64 19.01 -8.27 2.11
CA ILE A 64 19.51 -8.74 0.79
C ILE A 64 19.53 -7.58 -0.20
N LEU A 65 18.46 -6.80 -0.30
CA LEU A 65 18.42 -5.62 -1.15
C LEU A 65 19.58 -4.67 -0.85
N LEU A 66 19.77 -4.32 0.42
CA LEU A 66 20.84 -3.39 0.83
C LEU A 66 22.23 -3.95 0.52
N ARG A 67 22.44 -5.24 0.73
CA ARG A 67 23.76 -5.89 0.56
C ARG A 67 24.16 -6.09 -0.89
N LEU A 68 23.19 -6.35 -1.76
CA LEU A 68 23.44 -6.60 -3.18
C LEU A 68 23.33 -5.34 -4.03
N SER A 69 22.81 -4.23 -3.49
CA SER A 69 22.63 -2.97 -4.25
C SER A 69 23.95 -2.48 -4.84
N GLY A 70 23.94 -2.27 -6.16
CA GLY A 70 25.08 -1.78 -6.92
C GLY A 70 25.96 -2.88 -7.50
N LYS A 71 25.68 -4.16 -7.26
CA LYS A 71 26.35 -5.29 -7.90
C LYS A 71 25.65 -5.65 -9.20
N GLU A 72 26.40 -6.19 -10.15
CA GLU A 72 25.84 -6.86 -11.32
C GLU A 72 25.53 -8.33 -10.98
N TYR A 73 24.54 -8.92 -11.67
CA TYR A 73 24.13 -10.30 -11.38
C TYR A 73 25.28 -11.32 -11.53
N GLY A 74 26.16 -11.09 -12.53
CA GLY A 74 27.34 -11.95 -12.78
C GLY A 74 28.43 -11.86 -11.70
N GLU A 75 28.39 -10.83 -10.84
CA GLU A 75 29.35 -10.66 -9.73
C GLU A 75 28.89 -11.36 -8.44
N LEU A 76 27.71 -11.97 -8.47
CA LEU A 76 27.19 -12.67 -7.30
C LEU A 76 27.91 -14.01 -7.09
N ASP A 77 28.36 -14.25 -5.85
CA ASP A 77 28.84 -15.56 -5.44
C ASP A 77 27.65 -16.55 -5.42
N VAL A 78 27.57 -17.35 -6.47
CA VAL A 78 26.46 -18.29 -6.72
C VAL A 78 26.34 -19.32 -5.58
N GLN A 79 27.45 -19.85 -5.06
CA GLN A 79 27.40 -20.86 -3.98
C GLN A 79 26.86 -20.25 -2.68
N LYS A 80 27.30 -19.05 -2.38
CA LYS A 80 26.81 -18.28 -1.24
C LYS A 80 25.35 -17.95 -1.38
N MET A 81 24.92 -17.46 -2.55
CA MET A 81 23.54 -17.13 -2.83
C MET A 81 22.63 -18.35 -2.73
N ARG A 82 23.03 -19.52 -3.24
CA ARG A 82 22.29 -20.78 -3.08
C ARG A 82 22.08 -21.13 -1.60
N THR A 83 23.09 -20.95 -0.77
CA THR A 83 22.98 -21.23 0.66
C THR A 83 22.03 -20.26 1.36
N LEU A 84 22.09 -18.95 1.02
CA LEU A 84 21.20 -17.93 1.55
C LEU A 84 19.74 -18.17 1.10
N THR A 85 19.52 -18.51 -0.17
CA THR A 85 18.19 -18.82 -0.72
C THR A 85 17.57 -20.03 -0.03
N ARG A 86 18.33 -21.11 0.15
CA ARG A 86 17.85 -22.31 0.88
C ARG A 86 17.52 -22.00 2.32
N PHE A 87 18.42 -21.29 3.01
CA PHE A 87 18.17 -20.87 4.37
C PHE A 87 16.86 -20.10 4.47
N PHE A 88 16.67 -19.09 3.62
CA PHE A 88 15.47 -18.28 3.63
C PHE A 88 14.22 -19.08 3.31
N THR A 89 14.27 -19.96 2.30
CA THR A 89 13.14 -20.85 1.96
C THR A 89 12.74 -21.74 3.12
N ILE A 90 13.72 -22.39 3.77
CA ILE A 90 13.45 -23.26 4.93
C ILE A 90 12.91 -22.43 6.10
N PHE A 91 13.48 -21.25 6.35
CA PHE A 91 13.02 -20.33 7.38
C PHE A 91 11.56 -19.93 7.19
N GLU A 92 11.17 -19.52 5.96
CA GLU A 92 9.79 -19.14 5.64
C GLU A 92 8.81 -20.32 5.75
N VAL A 93 9.21 -21.53 5.33
CA VAL A 93 8.38 -22.73 5.46
C VAL A 93 8.16 -23.07 6.94
N LEU A 94 9.21 -23.08 7.75
CA LEU A 94 9.09 -23.35 9.19
C LEU A 94 8.22 -22.32 9.90
N LEU A 95 8.37 -21.06 9.53
CA LEU A 95 7.57 -19.98 10.09
C LEU A 95 6.11 -20.06 9.65
N SER A 96 5.86 -20.41 8.39
CA SER A 96 4.52 -20.64 7.87
C SER A 96 3.83 -21.82 8.59
N VAL A 97 4.55 -22.91 8.84
CA VAL A 97 4.04 -24.03 9.65
C VAL A 97 3.70 -23.58 11.07
N ALA A 98 4.53 -22.75 11.69
CA ALA A 98 4.23 -22.19 13.01
C ALA A 98 2.97 -21.32 12.99
N VAL A 99 2.84 -20.42 11.98
CA VAL A 99 1.62 -19.59 11.78
C VAL A 99 0.39 -20.48 11.57
N LEU A 100 0.53 -21.56 10.78
CA LEU A 100 -0.56 -22.51 10.55
C LEU A 100 -1.01 -23.19 11.85
N ILE A 101 -0.07 -23.73 12.62
CA ILE A 101 -0.38 -24.44 13.88
C ILE A 101 -1.05 -23.48 14.86
N VAL A 102 -0.45 -22.31 15.13
CA VAL A 102 -1.01 -21.33 16.06
C VAL A 102 -2.36 -20.81 15.56
N GLY A 103 -2.45 -20.51 14.26
CA GLY A 103 -3.66 -19.98 13.68
C GLY A 103 -4.83 -20.98 13.71
N VAL A 104 -4.58 -22.26 13.43
CA VAL A 104 -5.64 -23.32 13.50
C VAL A 104 -6.09 -23.56 14.95
N ILE A 105 -5.19 -23.43 15.92
CA ILE A 105 -5.58 -23.55 17.36
C ILE A 105 -6.47 -22.38 17.80
N LEU A 106 -6.21 -21.17 17.27
CA LEU A 106 -6.94 -19.96 17.67
C LEU A 106 -8.19 -19.70 16.83
N ALA A 107 -8.21 -20.17 15.58
CA ALA A 107 -9.32 -19.96 14.67
C ALA A 107 -10.44 -21.00 14.87
N SER A 108 -11.64 -20.62 14.49
CA SER A 108 -12.81 -21.51 14.46
C SER A 108 -13.64 -21.28 13.18
N GLY A 109 -14.41 -22.27 12.75
CA GLY A 109 -15.29 -22.17 11.59
C GLY A 109 -14.54 -21.80 10.31
N GLU A 110 -15.05 -20.84 9.56
CA GLU A 110 -14.51 -20.37 8.28
C GLU A 110 -13.10 -19.75 8.38
N TYR A 111 -12.76 -19.21 9.55
CA TYR A 111 -11.43 -18.61 9.77
C TYR A 111 -10.30 -19.64 9.69
N VAL A 112 -10.56 -20.94 9.96
CA VAL A 112 -9.56 -22.01 9.80
C VAL A 112 -9.11 -22.09 8.35
N PHE A 113 -10.05 -22.04 7.39
CA PHE A 113 -9.71 -22.06 5.97
C PHE A 113 -8.90 -20.83 5.56
N VAL A 114 -9.29 -19.65 6.07
CA VAL A 114 -8.54 -18.41 5.82
C VAL A 114 -7.10 -18.52 6.32
N VAL A 115 -6.89 -19.09 7.51
CA VAL A 115 -5.55 -19.30 8.10
C VAL A 115 -4.72 -20.26 7.26
N VAL A 116 -5.30 -21.37 6.78
CA VAL A 116 -4.60 -22.31 5.91
C VAL A 116 -4.14 -21.61 4.62
N MET A 117 -5.05 -20.90 3.97
CA MET A 117 -4.73 -20.14 2.74
C MET A 117 -3.67 -19.05 2.99
N LEU A 118 -3.73 -18.39 4.15
CA LEU A 118 -2.77 -17.37 4.55
C LEU A 118 -1.36 -17.95 4.79
N ALA A 119 -1.26 -19.10 5.45
CA ALA A 119 0.01 -19.77 5.69
C ALA A 119 0.68 -20.19 4.37
N LEU A 120 -0.08 -20.74 3.43
CA LEU A 120 0.42 -21.07 2.08
C LEU A 120 0.85 -19.81 1.33
N ASN A 121 0.00 -18.77 1.33
CA ASN A 121 0.28 -17.50 0.66
C ASN A 121 1.56 -16.84 1.18
N MET A 122 1.81 -16.90 2.48
CA MET A 122 3.00 -16.37 3.12
C MET A 122 4.28 -16.92 2.48
N VAL A 123 4.37 -18.24 2.29
CA VAL A 123 5.53 -18.88 1.65
C VAL A 123 5.69 -18.39 0.22
N PHE A 124 4.60 -18.43 -0.57
CA PHE A 124 4.66 -18.11 -1.99
C PHE A 124 5.03 -16.65 -2.22
N VAL A 125 4.41 -15.73 -1.47
CA VAL A 125 4.61 -14.29 -1.60
C VAL A 125 5.97 -13.86 -1.05
N ASN A 126 6.41 -14.37 0.12
CA ASN A 126 7.70 -13.96 0.70
C ASN A 126 8.89 -14.48 -0.11
N ILE A 127 8.84 -15.72 -0.63
CA ILE A 127 9.88 -16.24 -1.54
C ILE A 127 9.88 -15.44 -2.86
N THR A 128 8.72 -15.11 -3.42
CA THR A 128 8.62 -14.27 -4.61
C THR A 128 9.21 -12.88 -4.33
N THR A 129 8.93 -12.29 -3.17
CA THR A 129 9.45 -11.00 -2.75
C THR A 129 10.97 -11.02 -2.60
N TYR A 130 11.55 -12.11 -2.09
CA TYR A 130 12.99 -12.31 -2.05
C TYR A 130 13.62 -12.17 -3.44
N TYR A 131 13.12 -12.90 -4.45
CA TYR A 131 13.64 -12.77 -5.81
C TYR A 131 13.39 -11.40 -6.43
N GLN A 132 12.26 -10.77 -6.13
CA GLN A 132 11.99 -9.40 -6.57
C GLN A 132 13.03 -8.42 -6.04
N PHE A 133 13.43 -8.56 -4.78
CA PHE A 133 14.44 -7.68 -4.19
C PHE A 133 15.84 -7.98 -4.70
N VAL A 134 16.15 -9.24 -4.99
CA VAL A 134 17.36 -9.59 -5.75
C VAL A 134 17.33 -8.91 -7.13
N SER A 135 16.21 -9.01 -7.89
CA SER A 135 16.06 -8.34 -9.19
C SER A 135 16.31 -6.82 -9.10
N GLN A 136 15.74 -6.18 -8.08
CA GLN A 136 15.93 -4.74 -7.85
C GLN A 136 17.39 -4.41 -7.51
N ALA A 137 18.02 -5.19 -6.63
CA ALA A 137 19.38 -4.98 -6.17
C ALA A 137 20.39 -5.02 -7.32
N VAL A 138 20.23 -5.98 -8.24
CA VAL A 138 21.09 -6.18 -9.42
C VAL A 138 20.58 -5.48 -10.66
N GLN A 139 19.61 -4.56 -10.52
CA GLN A 139 19.05 -3.70 -11.58
C GLN A 139 18.37 -4.47 -12.75
N ARG A 140 17.90 -5.70 -12.52
CA ARG A 140 17.13 -6.48 -13.49
C ARG A 140 15.65 -6.06 -13.47
N PHE A 141 15.37 -4.78 -13.75
CA PHE A 141 14.03 -4.18 -13.66
C PHE A 141 13.03 -4.76 -14.67
N GLY A 142 13.51 -5.36 -15.76
CA GLY A 142 12.65 -6.07 -16.72
C GLY A 142 11.92 -7.25 -16.06
N GLU A 143 12.61 -8.08 -15.31
CA GLU A 143 12.04 -9.23 -14.60
C GLU A 143 11.10 -8.81 -13.46
N TYR A 144 11.51 -7.78 -12.70
CA TYR A 144 10.65 -7.15 -11.71
C TYR A 144 9.31 -6.68 -12.30
N SER A 145 9.37 -5.99 -13.43
CA SER A 145 8.17 -5.44 -14.08
C SER A 145 7.33 -6.51 -14.77
N ALA A 146 7.98 -7.51 -15.41
CA ALA A 146 7.30 -8.63 -16.04
C ALA A 146 6.43 -9.40 -15.05
N LYS A 147 6.94 -9.65 -13.82
CA LYS A 147 6.14 -10.29 -12.75
C LYS A 147 4.89 -9.47 -12.43
N ASN A 148 5.05 -8.15 -12.23
CA ASN A 148 3.91 -7.30 -11.88
C ASN A 148 2.85 -7.30 -13.00
N ILE A 149 3.25 -7.33 -14.26
CA ILE A 149 2.34 -7.40 -15.40
C ILE A 149 1.65 -8.76 -15.44
N VAL A 150 2.43 -9.87 -15.38
CA VAL A 150 1.90 -11.23 -15.49
C VAL A 150 0.88 -11.50 -14.38
N ILE A 151 1.20 -11.22 -13.12
CA ILE A 151 0.28 -11.46 -12.01
C ILE A 151 -0.97 -10.57 -12.11
N SER A 152 -0.82 -9.32 -12.57
CA SER A 152 -1.94 -8.40 -12.73
C SER A 152 -2.91 -8.86 -13.82
N VAL A 153 -2.39 -9.26 -14.97
CA VAL A 153 -3.18 -9.79 -16.08
C VAL A 153 -3.83 -11.13 -15.69
N ALA A 154 -3.07 -12.04 -15.07
CA ALA A 154 -3.59 -13.33 -14.61
C ALA A 154 -4.75 -13.17 -13.60
N LYS A 155 -4.65 -12.22 -12.65
CA LYS A 155 -5.73 -11.92 -11.70
C LYS A 155 -6.99 -11.38 -12.41
N VAL A 156 -6.85 -10.53 -13.41
CA VAL A 156 -7.99 -10.03 -14.19
C VAL A 156 -8.64 -11.17 -14.97
N ILE A 157 -7.86 -11.98 -15.69
CA ILE A 157 -8.36 -13.14 -16.45
C ILE A 157 -9.07 -14.10 -15.50
N PHE A 158 -8.50 -14.39 -14.34
CA PHE A 158 -9.10 -15.28 -13.35
C PHE A 158 -10.45 -14.75 -12.83
N VAL A 159 -10.53 -13.46 -12.47
CA VAL A 159 -11.79 -12.86 -11.99
C VAL A 159 -12.84 -12.77 -13.10
N LEU A 160 -12.43 -12.50 -14.35
CA LEU A 160 -13.36 -12.54 -15.49
C LEU A 160 -13.86 -13.96 -15.78
N ALA A 161 -13.02 -14.98 -15.61
CA ALA A 161 -13.44 -16.38 -15.72
C ALA A 161 -14.45 -16.74 -14.62
N LEU A 162 -14.23 -16.30 -13.38
CA LEU A 162 -15.21 -16.48 -12.29
C LEU A 162 -16.53 -15.77 -12.59
N LEU A 163 -16.48 -14.53 -13.10
CA LEU A 163 -17.68 -13.78 -13.50
C LEU A 163 -18.47 -14.51 -14.62
N ALA A 164 -17.77 -15.12 -15.57
CA ALA A 164 -18.42 -15.89 -16.64
C ALA A 164 -19.06 -17.19 -16.12
N LEU A 165 -18.43 -17.85 -15.15
CA LEU A 165 -18.98 -19.05 -14.49
C LEU A 165 -20.20 -18.72 -13.62
N ASP A 166 -20.15 -17.61 -12.88
CA ASP A 166 -21.26 -17.09 -12.10
C ASP A 166 -22.46 -16.75 -12.99
N ALA A 167 -22.23 -16.03 -14.09
CA ALA A 167 -23.27 -15.66 -15.06
C ALA A 167 -23.90 -16.85 -15.80
N SER A 168 -23.25 -18.02 -15.81
CA SER A 168 -23.75 -19.25 -16.44
C SER A 168 -24.45 -20.19 -15.45
N ASP A 169 -24.65 -19.80 -14.19
CA ASP A 169 -25.23 -20.61 -13.11
C ASP A 169 -24.57 -22.00 -12.92
N VAL A 170 -23.32 -22.16 -13.35
CA VAL A 170 -22.59 -23.44 -13.26
C VAL A 170 -22.16 -23.74 -11.85
N ALA A 171 -21.82 -22.70 -11.06
CA ALA A 171 -21.39 -22.86 -9.67
C ALA A 171 -21.62 -21.58 -8.86
N GLU A 172 -22.05 -21.72 -7.63
CA GLU A 172 -22.05 -20.61 -6.67
C GLU A 172 -20.61 -20.17 -6.37
N MET A 173 -20.33 -18.89 -6.57
CA MET A 173 -19.01 -18.34 -6.33
C MET A 173 -18.78 -18.15 -4.84
N SER A 174 -17.68 -18.75 -4.34
CA SER A 174 -17.29 -18.65 -2.94
C SER A 174 -15.88 -18.04 -2.81
N TYR A 175 -15.65 -17.33 -1.71
CA TYR A 175 -14.32 -16.84 -1.34
C TYR A 175 -13.26 -17.97 -1.32
N ARG A 176 -13.66 -19.21 -1.02
CA ARG A 176 -12.77 -20.37 -1.01
C ARG A 176 -12.17 -20.64 -2.39
N ILE A 177 -13.00 -20.65 -3.43
CA ILE A 177 -12.57 -20.82 -4.83
C ILE A 177 -11.61 -19.68 -5.21
N TYR A 178 -11.96 -18.46 -4.85
CA TYR A 178 -11.11 -17.30 -5.13
C TYR A 178 -9.76 -17.38 -4.42
N LEU A 179 -9.72 -17.71 -3.12
CA LEU A 179 -8.47 -17.83 -2.37
C LEU A 179 -7.59 -18.98 -2.83
N ILE A 180 -8.17 -20.12 -3.20
CA ILE A 180 -7.42 -21.23 -3.82
C ILE A 180 -6.78 -20.75 -5.12
N GLY A 181 -7.56 -20.18 -6.03
CA GLY A 181 -7.05 -19.68 -7.31
C GLY A 181 -5.98 -18.60 -7.14
N LEU A 182 -6.16 -17.67 -6.20
CA LEU A 182 -5.15 -16.67 -5.87
C LEU A 182 -3.83 -17.31 -5.40
N ASN A 183 -3.91 -18.30 -4.50
CA ASN A 183 -2.74 -19.02 -4.03
C ASN A 183 -2.06 -19.84 -5.13
N VAL A 184 -2.83 -20.44 -6.04
CA VAL A 184 -2.27 -21.13 -7.22
C VAL A 184 -1.52 -20.14 -8.11
N LEU A 185 -2.07 -18.96 -8.37
CA LEU A 185 -1.37 -17.92 -9.14
C LEU A 185 -0.07 -17.48 -8.45
N ASP A 186 -0.11 -17.22 -7.15
CA ASP A 186 1.08 -16.82 -6.39
C ASP A 186 2.13 -17.95 -6.35
N PHE A 187 1.71 -19.22 -6.25
CA PHE A 187 2.59 -20.40 -6.36
C PHE A 187 3.25 -20.47 -7.74
N LEU A 188 2.48 -20.33 -8.83
CA LEU A 188 3.03 -20.34 -10.19
C LEU A 188 4.05 -19.22 -10.42
N ILE A 189 3.78 -18.02 -9.89
CA ILE A 189 4.72 -16.90 -9.94
C ILE A 189 6.00 -17.21 -9.16
N MET A 190 5.89 -17.82 -7.98
CA MET A 190 7.05 -18.27 -7.20
C MET A 190 7.91 -19.24 -8.01
N ILE A 191 7.30 -20.28 -8.59
CA ILE A 191 8.03 -21.26 -9.42
C ILE A 191 8.67 -20.57 -10.62
N TRP A 192 7.96 -19.68 -11.29
CA TRP A 192 8.52 -18.92 -12.41
C TRP A 192 9.77 -18.13 -12.01
N TYR A 193 9.76 -17.44 -10.87
CA TYR A 193 10.95 -16.77 -10.36
C TYR A 193 12.08 -17.73 -10.00
N MET A 194 11.78 -18.89 -9.40
CA MET A 194 12.77 -19.92 -9.11
C MET A 194 13.45 -20.43 -10.39
N THR A 195 12.72 -20.49 -11.52
CA THR A 195 13.29 -20.88 -12.81
C THR A 195 14.14 -19.78 -13.44
N ILE A 196 13.74 -18.50 -13.34
CA ILE A 196 14.54 -17.35 -13.79
C ILE A 196 15.86 -17.27 -13.03
N TYR A 197 15.82 -17.49 -11.72
CA TYR A 197 16.96 -17.44 -10.82
C TYR A 197 17.50 -18.83 -10.45
N ARG A 198 17.38 -19.81 -11.40
CA ARG A 198 17.79 -21.20 -11.17
C ARG A 198 19.23 -21.34 -10.67
N ASP A 199 20.13 -20.45 -11.10
CA ASP A 199 21.54 -20.48 -10.76
C ASP A 199 21.78 -20.26 -9.26
N ILE A 200 21.00 -19.41 -8.61
CA ILE A 200 21.08 -19.13 -7.18
C ILE A 200 20.05 -19.92 -6.37
N THR A 201 19.16 -20.68 -7.03
CA THR A 201 18.12 -21.49 -6.39
C THR A 201 18.55 -22.94 -6.27
N PHE A 202 18.97 -23.55 -7.38
CA PHE A 202 19.29 -24.98 -7.48
C PHE A 202 20.79 -25.24 -7.57
N GLY A 203 21.20 -26.45 -7.26
CA GLY A 203 22.60 -26.89 -7.30
C GLY A 203 23.26 -26.93 -5.92
N LYS A 204 24.52 -27.33 -5.83
CA LYS A 204 25.25 -27.40 -4.55
C LYS A 204 25.53 -26.01 -3.99
N GLY A 205 25.11 -25.74 -2.76
CA GLY A 205 25.46 -24.54 -2.00
C GLY A 205 26.81 -24.67 -1.31
N GLY A 206 27.28 -23.57 -0.73
CA GLY A 206 28.43 -23.54 0.17
C GLY A 206 28.10 -24.04 1.58
N SER A 207 29.10 -24.06 2.47
CA SER A 207 28.89 -24.44 3.87
C SER A 207 28.01 -23.41 4.59
N PHE A 208 27.03 -23.88 5.36
CA PHE A 208 26.19 -23.02 6.21
C PHE A 208 27.03 -22.23 7.23
N HIS A 209 28.10 -22.86 7.77
CA HIS A 209 29.00 -22.20 8.71
C HIS A 209 29.66 -20.95 8.12
N ALA A 210 30.02 -20.99 6.83
CA ALA A 210 30.65 -19.87 6.13
C ALA A 210 29.69 -18.67 5.98
N VAL A 211 28.38 -18.92 5.85
CA VAL A 211 27.38 -17.85 5.64
C VAL A 211 26.63 -17.43 6.91
N LYS A 212 26.82 -18.10 8.06
CA LYS A 212 26.12 -17.81 9.32
C LYS A 212 26.26 -16.37 9.74
N ARG A 213 27.47 -15.79 9.67
CA ARG A 213 27.72 -14.38 10.00
C ARG A 213 27.03 -13.44 9.02
N ASP A 214 26.96 -13.81 7.75
CA ASP A 214 26.28 -13.05 6.72
C ASP A 214 24.78 -13.03 6.96
N ILE A 215 24.16 -14.15 7.31
CA ILE A 215 22.73 -14.25 7.63
C ILE A 215 22.37 -13.30 8.76
N VAL A 216 23.13 -13.32 9.88
CA VAL A 216 22.89 -12.40 11.00
C VAL A 216 23.08 -10.95 10.58
N SER A 217 24.09 -10.66 9.78
CA SER A 217 24.34 -9.31 9.24
C SER A 217 23.21 -8.83 8.33
N ILE A 218 22.65 -9.71 7.49
CA ILE A 218 21.51 -9.41 6.60
C ILE A 218 20.28 -9.06 7.43
N PHE A 219 19.91 -9.87 8.43
CA PHE A 219 18.80 -9.55 9.33
C PHE A 219 19.00 -8.21 10.04
N LYS A 220 20.18 -7.98 10.61
CA LYS A 220 20.49 -6.71 11.31
C LYS A 220 20.41 -5.49 10.39
N ALA A 221 20.86 -5.61 9.15
CA ALA A 221 20.81 -4.52 8.18
C ALA A 221 19.37 -4.18 7.73
N GLY A 222 18.53 -5.21 7.55
CA GLY A 222 17.19 -5.03 7.00
C GLY A 222 16.10 -4.78 8.03
N ILE A 223 16.22 -5.28 9.27
CA ILE A 223 15.13 -5.27 10.25
C ILE A 223 14.58 -3.87 10.53
N LEU A 224 15.46 -2.88 10.68
CA LEU A 224 15.02 -1.51 10.96
C LEU A 224 14.25 -0.90 9.78
N LEU A 225 14.69 -1.20 8.55
CA LEU A 225 14.00 -0.74 7.34
C LEU A 225 12.62 -1.39 7.20
N THR A 226 12.54 -2.70 7.43
CA THR A 226 11.26 -3.44 7.46
C THR A 226 10.33 -2.89 8.51
N LEU A 227 10.79 -2.72 9.76
CA LEU A 227 9.96 -2.19 10.85
C LEU A 227 9.49 -0.77 10.59
N ALA A 228 10.35 0.11 10.05
CA ALA A 228 9.97 1.48 9.71
C ALA A 228 8.93 1.54 8.58
N TYR A 229 9.01 0.64 7.62
CA TYR A 229 8.02 0.52 6.54
C TYR A 229 6.70 -0.05 7.07
N GLN A 230 6.77 -1.12 7.83
CA GLN A 230 5.60 -1.86 8.27
C GLN A 230 4.79 -1.13 9.36
N VAL A 231 5.41 -0.34 10.22
CA VAL A 231 4.66 0.46 11.20
C VAL A 231 3.63 1.38 10.51
N SER A 232 3.98 1.90 9.33
CA SER A 232 3.05 2.70 8.55
C SER A 232 1.85 1.88 8.05
N HIS A 233 2.10 0.65 7.58
CA HIS A 233 1.04 -0.26 7.14
C HIS A 233 0.16 -0.72 8.30
N LEU A 234 0.75 -0.94 9.49
CA LEU A 234 0.00 -1.28 10.71
C LEU A 234 -0.91 -0.14 11.15
N ILE A 235 -0.43 1.12 11.10
CA ILE A 235 -1.27 2.29 11.42
C ILE A 235 -2.46 2.38 10.45
N LEU A 236 -2.22 2.17 9.15
CA LEU A 236 -3.25 2.21 8.10
C LEU A 236 -4.20 0.99 8.12
N ALA A 237 -3.86 -0.08 8.83
CA ALA A 237 -4.68 -1.28 8.94
C ALA A 237 -5.38 -1.41 10.31
N LEU A 238 -5.02 -0.55 11.26
CA LEU A 238 -5.41 -0.71 12.67
C LEU A 238 -6.92 -0.67 12.88
N ASP A 239 -7.60 0.26 12.27
CA ASP A 239 -9.06 0.40 12.35
C ASP A 239 -9.78 -0.79 11.73
N ARG A 240 -9.30 -1.28 10.57
CA ARG A 240 -9.83 -2.52 9.96
C ARG A 240 -9.66 -3.72 10.87
N GLN A 241 -8.54 -3.79 11.62
CA GLN A 241 -8.33 -4.84 12.61
C GLN A 241 -9.37 -4.75 13.75
N PHE A 242 -9.66 -3.53 14.24
CA PHE A 242 -10.70 -3.31 15.23
C PHE A 242 -12.08 -3.70 14.73
N VAL A 243 -12.44 -3.28 13.50
CA VAL A 243 -13.73 -3.64 12.91
C VAL A 243 -13.85 -5.15 12.68
N ASN A 244 -12.79 -5.82 12.21
CA ASN A 244 -12.79 -7.27 12.03
C ASN A 244 -12.95 -8.06 13.34
N LEU A 245 -12.42 -7.55 14.46
CA LEU A 245 -12.47 -8.25 15.74
C LEU A 245 -13.75 -7.99 16.56
N LEU A 246 -14.39 -6.85 16.33
CA LEU A 246 -15.44 -6.33 17.21
C LEU A 246 -16.83 -6.29 16.58
N PHE A 247 -16.91 -6.49 15.26
CA PHE A 247 -18.15 -6.42 14.50
C PHE A 247 -18.33 -7.66 13.63
N THR A 248 -19.46 -7.77 12.94
CA THR A 248 -19.75 -8.92 12.07
C THR A 248 -18.88 -8.94 10.83
N THR A 249 -18.79 -10.12 10.18
CA THR A 249 -18.04 -10.28 8.92
C THR A 249 -18.64 -9.43 7.79
N GLU A 250 -19.97 -9.25 7.78
CA GLU A 250 -20.68 -8.41 6.81
C GLU A 250 -20.36 -6.92 7.01
N GLU A 251 -20.39 -6.43 8.26
CA GLU A 251 -20.00 -5.06 8.58
C GLU A 251 -18.52 -4.80 8.20
N PHE A 252 -17.65 -5.77 8.47
CA PHE A 252 -16.27 -5.71 8.08
C PHE A 252 -16.08 -5.73 6.55
N ALA A 253 -16.91 -6.48 5.82
CA ALA A 253 -16.91 -6.50 4.35
C ALA A 253 -17.23 -5.12 3.78
N VAL A 254 -18.33 -4.52 4.21
CA VAL A 254 -18.79 -3.18 3.78
C VAL A 254 -17.75 -2.11 4.15
N TYR A 255 -17.20 -2.17 5.37
CA TYR A 255 -16.11 -1.30 5.82
C TYR A 255 -14.85 -1.44 4.95
N SER A 256 -14.42 -2.68 4.70
CA SER A 256 -13.23 -2.98 3.91
C SER A 256 -13.39 -2.62 2.43
N PHE A 257 -14.62 -2.60 1.90
CA PHE A 257 -14.89 -2.13 0.56
C PHE A 257 -14.60 -0.62 0.43
N ALA A 258 -14.93 0.18 1.43
CA ALA A 258 -14.54 1.60 1.45
C ALA A 258 -13.01 1.77 1.36
N TYR A 259 -12.24 0.97 2.09
CA TYR A 259 -10.78 0.96 2.01
C TYR A 259 -10.25 0.49 0.64
N ASN A 260 -10.96 -0.43 -0.01
CA ASN A 260 -10.60 -0.87 -1.36
C ASN A 260 -10.64 0.31 -2.35
N ILE A 261 -11.69 1.12 -2.30
CA ILE A 261 -11.84 2.34 -3.12
C ILE A 261 -10.70 3.34 -2.82
N VAL A 262 -10.46 3.64 -1.54
CA VAL A 262 -9.41 4.57 -1.14
C VAL A 262 -8.03 4.04 -1.54
N SER A 263 -7.78 2.73 -1.50
CA SER A 263 -6.52 2.13 -1.92
C SER A 263 -6.23 2.31 -3.42
N MET A 264 -7.25 2.31 -4.27
CA MET A 264 -7.12 2.58 -5.70
C MET A 264 -6.63 4.02 -5.92
N ILE A 265 -7.25 5.00 -5.25
CA ILE A 265 -6.84 6.41 -5.29
C ILE A 265 -5.43 6.59 -4.72
N SER A 266 -5.13 5.93 -3.60
CA SER A 266 -3.82 5.94 -2.95
C SER A 266 -2.71 5.45 -3.88
N THR A 267 -2.96 4.40 -4.65
CA THR A 267 -1.99 3.84 -5.61
C THR A 267 -1.64 4.84 -6.71
N MET A 268 -2.61 5.63 -7.17
CA MET A 268 -2.36 6.70 -8.15
C MET A 268 -1.45 7.78 -7.56
N VAL A 269 -1.75 8.26 -6.36
CA VAL A 269 -0.98 9.32 -5.70
C VAL A 269 0.43 8.84 -5.30
N SER A 270 0.55 7.59 -4.80
CA SER A 270 1.83 7.02 -4.38
C SER A 270 2.81 6.78 -5.52
N SER A 271 2.34 6.70 -6.77
CA SER A 271 3.20 6.61 -7.95
C SER A 271 4.18 7.79 -8.07
N VAL A 272 3.85 8.93 -7.49
CA VAL A 272 4.74 10.11 -7.41
C VAL A 272 6.00 9.81 -6.57
N SER A 273 5.89 9.02 -5.50
CA SER A 273 7.02 8.74 -4.60
C SER A 273 8.13 7.92 -5.25
N ILE A 274 7.79 7.08 -6.25
CA ILE A 274 8.76 6.23 -6.96
C ILE A 274 9.80 7.09 -7.69
N VAL A 275 9.37 8.22 -8.24
CA VAL A 275 10.24 9.14 -8.97
C VAL A 275 10.97 10.10 -8.01
N LEU A 276 10.31 10.46 -6.90
CA LEU A 276 10.81 11.48 -5.97
C LEU A 276 12.12 11.05 -5.27
N LEU A 277 12.20 9.82 -4.78
CA LEU A 277 13.37 9.35 -4.04
C LEU A 277 14.67 9.35 -4.88
N PRO A 278 14.72 8.77 -6.10
CA PRO A 278 15.92 8.82 -6.92
C PRO A 278 16.32 10.24 -7.35
N MET A 279 15.34 11.12 -7.54
CA MET A 279 15.61 12.51 -7.92
C MET A 279 16.27 13.33 -6.80
N LEU A 280 15.99 12.99 -5.54
CA LEU A 280 16.48 13.74 -4.38
C LEU A 280 17.74 13.16 -3.76
N LYS A 281 17.96 11.85 -3.90
CA LYS A 281 19.17 11.19 -3.42
C LYS A 281 20.39 11.81 -4.13
N ASN A 282 21.37 12.26 -3.36
CA ASN A 282 22.60 12.91 -3.84
C ASN A 282 22.45 14.38 -4.31
N ARG A 283 21.35 15.06 -3.96
CA ARG A 283 21.21 16.51 -4.18
C ARG A 283 21.65 17.31 -2.95
N SER A 284 21.99 18.58 -3.15
CA SER A 284 22.33 19.47 -2.04
C SER A 284 21.15 19.66 -1.10
N HIS A 285 21.45 19.93 0.18
CA HIS A 285 20.43 20.11 1.22
C HIS A 285 19.36 21.16 0.84
N GLU A 286 19.78 22.28 0.24
CA GLU A 286 18.86 23.34 -0.21
C GLU A 286 17.87 22.86 -1.26
N VAL A 287 18.35 22.08 -2.25
CA VAL A 287 17.49 21.51 -3.31
C VAL A 287 16.51 20.52 -2.71
N VAL A 288 16.94 19.69 -1.76
CA VAL A 288 16.06 18.74 -1.05
C VAL A 288 14.97 19.46 -0.27
N VAL A 289 15.33 20.51 0.48
CA VAL A 289 14.37 21.32 1.27
C VAL A 289 13.37 22.05 0.38
N LYS A 290 13.82 22.65 -0.71
CA LYS A 290 12.92 23.30 -1.69
C LYS A 290 11.98 22.30 -2.34
N SER A 291 12.48 21.12 -2.69
CA SER A 291 11.69 20.03 -3.26
C SER A 291 10.68 19.49 -2.25
N TYR A 292 11.05 19.33 -0.98
CA TYR A 292 10.14 18.90 0.10
C TYR A 292 8.92 19.80 0.18
N ARG A 293 9.13 21.12 0.26
CA ARG A 293 8.02 22.11 0.32
C ARG A 293 7.11 21.98 -0.90
N LYS A 294 7.69 21.93 -2.11
CA LYS A 294 6.93 21.85 -3.35
C LYS A 294 6.16 20.52 -3.47
N CYS A 295 6.79 19.41 -3.14
CA CYS A 295 6.14 18.10 -3.18
C CYS A 295 5.01 17.99 -2.16
N LEU A 296 5.20 18.49 -0.94
CA LEU A 296 4.18 18.47 0.11
C LEU A 296 2.94 19.27 -0.33
N SER A 297 3.14 20.47 -0.85
CA SER A 297 2.08 21.33 -1.41
C SER A 297 1.37 20.64 -2.59
N THR A 298 2.13 20.05 -3.52
CA THR A 298 1.56 19.39 -4.72
C THR A 298 0.75 18.15 -4.34
N VAL A 299 1.28 17.29 -3.45
CA VAL A 299 0.55 16.09 -2.99
C VAL A 299 -0.70 16.47 -2.21
N ALA A 300 -0.63 17.51 -1.37
CA ALA A 300 -1.79 18.02 -0.66
C ALA A 300 -2.90 18.50 -1.62
N MET A 301 -2.55 19.23 -2.68
CA MET A 301 -3.52 19.68 -3.70
C MET A 301 -4.12 18.51 -4.51
N ILE A 302 -3.29 17.55 -4.92
CA ILE A 302 -3.75 16.39 -5.70
C ILE A 302 -4.67 15.51 -4.84
N SER A 303 -4.28 15.23 -3.58
CA SER A 303 -5.10 14.43 -2.68
C SER A 303 -6.41 15.14 -2.32
N ALA A 304 -6.41 16.48 -2.13
CA ALA A 304 -7.65 17.25 -1.96
C ALA A 304 -8.57 17.12 -3.19
N GLY A 305 -8.01 17.15 -4.40
CA GLY A 305 -8.75 16.91 -5.66
C GLY A 305 -9.38 15.53 -5.74
N SER A 306 -8.78 14.52 -5.11
CA SER A 306 -9.32 13.17 -5.11
C SER A 306 -10.65 13.03 -4.34
N LEU A 307 -10.98 13.95 -3.43
CA LEU A 307 -12.28 13.97 -2.76
C LEU A 307 -13.46 14.19 -3.73
N LEU A 308 -13.22 14.87 -4.86
CA LEU A 308 -14.22 15.01 -5.91
C LEU A 308 -14.67 13.66 -6.50
N CYS A 309 -13.82 12.64 -6.45
CA CYS A 309 -14.16 11.30 -6.93
C CYS A 309 -15.30 10.64 -6.11
N TYR A 310 -15.55 11.10 -4.88
CA TYR A 310 -16.63 10.61 -4.04
C TYR A 310 -18.02 10.78 -4.69
N PHE A 311 -18.27 11.91 -5.31
CA PHE A 311 -19.60 12.21 -5.85
C PHE A 311 -20.00 11.32 -7.03
N PRO A 312 -19.17 11.13 -8.10
CA PRO A 312 -19.52 10.16 -9.15
C PRO A 312 -19.50 8.72 -8.61
N LEU A 313 -18.69 8.41 -7.58
CA LEU A 313 -18.65 7.11 -6.96
C LEU A 313 -19.98 6.73 -6.30
N ILE A 314 -20.73 7.68 -5.73
CA ILE A 314 -22.07 7.45 -5.18
C ILE A 314 -22.95 6.80 -6.24
N TYR A 315 -23.04 7.39 -7.42
CA TYR A 315 -23.84 6.85 -8.52
C TYR A 315 -23.33 5.48 -8.98
N PHE A 316 -22.04 5.34 -9.11
CA PHE A 316 -21.44 4.08 -9.55
C PHE A 316 -21.71 2.94 -8.57
N VAL A 317 -21.51 3.16 -7.26
CA VAL A 317 -21.73 2.14 -6.23
C VAL A 317 -23.20 1.79 -6.11
N THR A 318 -24.10 2.77 -6.08
CA THR A 318 -25.53 2.52 -5.97
C THR A 318 -26.13 1.82 -7.20
N TRP A 319 -25.54 2.03 -8.39
CA TRP A 319 -25.95 1.37 -9.62
C TRP A 319 -25.31 -0.03 -9.77
N PHE A 320 -24.00 -0.16 -9.58
CA PHE A 320 -23.25 -1.38 -9.89
C PHE A 320 -23.17 -2.35 -8.71
N LEU A 321 -23.08 -1.84 -7.48
CA LEU A 321 -22.93 -2.59 -6.23
C LEU A 321 -23.90 -2.09 -5.15
N PRO A 322 -25.22 -2.17 -5.36
CA PRO A 322 -26.21 -1.60 -4.44
C PRO A 322 -26.09 -2.15 -3.01
N GLU A 323 -25.70 -3.42 -2.84
CA GLU A 323 -25.48 -4.06 -1.55
C GLU A 323 -24.36 -3.41 -0.71
N TYR A 324 -23.42 -2.74 -1.38
CA TYR A 324 -22.33 -2.00 -0.75
C TYR A 324 -22.63 -0.51 -0.57
N GLY A 325 -23.87 -0.07 -0.80
CA GLY A 325 -24.29 1.33 -0.62
C GLY A 325 -23.95 1.88 0.77
N GLY A 326 -24.05 1.06 1.82
CA GLY A 326 -23.63 1.40 3.19
C GLY A 326 -22.14 1.76 3.35
N SER A 327 -21.29 1.33 2.42
CA SER A 327 -19.85 1.65 2.44
C SER A 327 -19.57 3.13 2.19
N LEU A 328 -20.47 3.84 1.51
CA LEU A 328 -20.30 5.26 1.15
C LEU A 328 -20.16 6.15 2.39
N VAL A 329 -20.78 5.78 3.51
CA VAL A 329 -20.61 6.48 4.79
C VAL A 329 -19.17 6.40 5.27
N TYR A 330 -18.55 5.22 5.15
CA TYR A 330 -17.14 5.02 5.52
C TYR A 330 -16.19 5.69 4.52
N VAL A 331 -16.50 5.62 3.20
CA VAL A 331 -15.72 6.33 2.17
C VAL A 331 -15.66 7.82 2.47
N ALA A 332 -16.78 8.43 2.87
CA ALA A 332 -16.85 9.85 3.21
C ALA A 332 -15.92 10.27 4.36
N ILE A 333 -15.51 9.32 5.24
CA ILE A 333 -14.62 9.58 6.37
C ILE A 333 -13.18 9.15 6.05
N VAL A 334 -13.00 7.97 5.43
CA VAL A 334 -11.68 7.40 5.15
C VAL A 334 -10.96 8.15 4.03
N LEU A 335 -11.70 8.69 3.07
CA LEU A 335 -11.13 9.47 1.98
C LEU A 335 -10.47 10.78 2.47
N PRO A 336 -11.07 11.58 3.37
CA PRO A 336 -10.37 12.66 4.08
C PRO A 336 -9.15 12.20 4.89
N ALA A 337 -9.20 11.05 5.56
CA ALA A 337 -8.04 10.49 6.27
C ALA A 337 -6.87 10.20 5.32
N PHE A 338 -7.18 9.80 4.09
CA PHE A 338 -6.19 9.60 3.03
C PHE A 338 -5.41 10.87 2.67
N LEU A 339 -5.98 12.07 2.79
CA LEU A 339 -5.29 13.33 2.53
C LEU A 339 -4.02 13.46 3.38
N PHE A 340 -4.16 13.14 4.65
CA PHE A 340 -3.04 13.21 5.60
C PHE A 340 -2.07 12.04 5.38
N SER A 341 -2.59 10.82 5.28
CA SER A 341 -1.76 9.62 5.10
C SER A 341 -0.97 9.64 3.78
N SER A 342 -1.51 10.18 2.68
CA SER A 342 -0.79 10.34 1.42
C SER A 342 0.40 11.31 1.55
N SER A 343 0.22 12.44 2.21
CA SER A 343 1.30 13.39 2.47
C SER A 343 2.41 12.79 3.33
N ILE A 344 2.05 11.96 4.32
CA ILE A 344 3.02 11.26 5.18
C ILE A 344 3.77 10.18 4.39
N THR A 345 3.05 9.27 3.73
CA THR A 345 3.64 8.08 3.10
C THR A 345 4.39 8.41 1.81
N VAL A 346 3.90 9.36 1.00
CA VAL A 346 4.52 9.75 -0.27
C VAL A 346 5.67 10.74 -0.05
N VAL A 347 5.45 11.78 0.76
CA VAL A 347 6.43 12.87 0.88
C VAL A 347 7.29 12.73 2.13
N MET A 348 6.68 12.71 3.32
CA MET A 348 7.42 12.76 4.57
C MET A 348 8.27 11.50 4.80
N PHE A 349 7.75 10.30 4.46
CA PHE A 349 8.51 9.06 4.54
C PHE A 349 9.70 9.04 3.56
N THR A 350 9.50 9.57 2.34
CA THR A 350 10.61 9.72 1.38
C THR A 350 11.69 10.65 1.91
N MET A 351 11.31 11.77 2.53
CA MET A 351 12.28 12.68 3.16
C MET A 351 13.01 12.04 4.34
N ASN A 352 12.32 11.24 5.16
CA ASN A 352 12.98 10.50 6.24
C ASN A 352 14.05 9.52 5.71
N LYS A 353 13.81 8.89 4.56
CA LYS A 353 14.83 8.06 3.87
C LYS A 353 16.00 8.88 3.35
N VAL A 354 15.75 10.06 2.74
CA VAL A 354 16.80 10.95 2.21
C VAL A 354 17.70 11.48 3.32
N PHE A 355 17.14 11.73 4.52
CA PHE A 355 17.87 12.24 5.68
C PHE A 355 18.34 11.14 6.65
N ASP A 356 18.25 9.87 6.29
CA ASP A 356 18.60 8.69 7.11
C ASP A 356 17.94 8.69 8.51
N MET A 357 16.68 9.15 8.57
CA MET A 357 15.90 9.26 9.82
C MET A 357 14.96 8.06 10.06
N ASN A 358 15.27 6.89 9.53
CA ASN A 358 14.40 5.70 9.58
C ASN A 358 14.05 5.30 11.03
N PHE A 359 15.00 5.36 11.96
CA PHE A 359 14.73 5.04 13.37
C PHE A 359 13.77 6.04 14.02
N SER A 360 13.92 7.33 13.74
CA SER A 360 13.02 8.35 14.25
C SER A 360 11.60 8.17 13.71
N PHE A 361 11.48 7.83 12.42
CA PHE A 361 10.20 7.55 11.78
C PHE A 361 9.53 6.31 12.39
N PHE A 362 10.28 5.24 12.61
CA PHE A 362 9.79 4.03 13.28
C PHE A 362 9.27 4.32 14.70
N ARG A 363 10.07 5.03 15.51
CA ARG A 363 9.69 5.39 16.89
C ARG A 363 8.41 6.25 16.92
N ASP A 364 8.33 7.27 16.06
CA ASP A 364 7.15 8.14 15.96
C ASP A 364 5.93 7.33 15.48
N GLY A 365 6.15 6.39 14.56
CA GLY A 365 5.12 5.45 14.11
C GLY A 365 4.61 4.54 15.23
N CYS A 366 5.49 3.99 16.08
CA CYS A 366 5.06 3.20 17.25
C CYS A 366 4.21 4.04 18.22
N LEU A 367 4.59 5.31 18.45
CA LEU A 367 3.79 6.22 19.26
C LEU A 367 2.40 6.44 18.67
N VAL A 368 2.33 6.71 17.36
CA VAL A 368 1.05 6.91 16.66
C VAL A 368 0.21 5.63 16.65
N LEU A 369 0.84 4.46 16.49
CA LEU A 369 0.15 3.17 16.56
C LEU A 369 -0.48 2.95 17.94
N GLY A 370 0.26 3.27 19.02
CA GLY A 370 -0.25 3.21 20.39
C GLY A 370 -1.41 4.19 20.63
N LEU A 371 -1.27 5.44 20.16
CA LEU A 371 -2.35 6.44 20.22
C LEU A 371 -3.58 5.96 19.42
N GLY A 372 -3.36 5.41 18.22
CA GLY A 372 -4.42 4.86 17.39
C GLY A 372 -5.17 3.72 18.07
N PHE A 373 -4.44 2.82 18.74
CA PHE A 373 -5.04 1.76 19.54
C PHE A 373 -5.96 2.34 20.63
N VAL A 374 -5.47 3.28 21.41
CA VAL A 374 -6.25 3.93 22.49
C VAL A 374 -7.46 4.66 21.92
N CYS A 375 -7.31 5.44 20.84
CA CYS A 375 -8.42 6.14 20.20
C CYS A 375 -9.51 5.17 19.70
N ASN A 376 -9.13 4.05 19.07
CA ASN A 376 -10.08 3.06 18.59
C ASN A 376 -10.79 2.32 19.74
N VAL A 377 -10.07 2.02 20.84
CA VAL A 377 -10.69 1.46 22.07
C VAL A 377 -11.74 2.43 22.62
N ILE A 378 -11.39 3.71 22.77
CA ILE A 378 -12.34 4.73 23.28
C ILE A 378 -13.54 4.86 22.34
N ALA A 379 -13.31 4.95 21.03
CA ALA A 379 -14.37 5.06 20.04
C ALA A 379 -15.35 3.88 20.10
N TYR A 380 -14.81 2.66 20.22
CA TYR A 380 -15.64 1.46 20.38
C TYR A 380 -16.43 1.46 21.70
N TRP A 381 -15.78 1.78 22.83
CA TRP A 381 -16.42 1.76 24.13
C TRP A 381 -17.57 2.79 24.24
N VAL A 382 -17.40 3.97 23.67
CA VAL A 382 -18.38 5.07 23.75
C VAL A 382 -19.51 4.90 22.74
N PHE A 383 -19.19 4.55 21.48
CA PHE A 383 -20.15 4.62 20.38
C PHE A 383 -20.57 3.25 19.82
N ARG A 384 -19.78 2.20 20.02
CA ARG A 384 -20.01 0.83 19.52
C ARG A 384 -20.38 0.78 18.03
N SER A 385 -19.70 1.55 17.22
CA SER A 385 -20.01 1.75 15.81
C SER A 385 -18.72 1.73 14.96
N PRO A 386 -18.70 1.03 13.80
CA PRO A 386 -17.57 1.09 12.87
C PRO A 386 -17.31 2.51 12.35
N GLN A 387 -18.35 3.34 12.27
CA GLN A 387 -18.23 4.73 11.85
C GLN A 387 -17.41 5.56 12.85
N ALA A 388 -17.60 5.34 14.16
CA ALA A 388 -16.80 6.01 15.19
C ALA A 388 -15.32 5.62 15.12
N ILE A 389 -15.02 4.35 14.80
CA ILE A 389 -13.66 3.87 14.54
C ILE A 389 -13.04 4.61 13.34
N SER A 390 -13.82 4.85 12.26
CA SER A 390 -13.35 5.63 11.10
C SER A 390 -12.98 7.06 11.48
N TYR A 391 -13.79 7.73 12.32
CA TYR A 391 -13.46 9.08 12.80
C TYR A 391 -12.24 9.09 13.73
N ALA A 392 -12.08 8.08 14.60
CA ALA A 392 -10.88 7.93 15.40
C ALA A 392 -9.64 7.80 14.52
N SER A 393 -9.69 6.98 13.46
CA SER A 393 -8.61 6.85 12.49
C SER A 393 -8.30 8.16 11.75
N LEU A 394 -9.31 8.93 11.37
CA LEU A 394 -9.12 10.26 10.78
C LEU A 394 -8.33 11.17 11.74
N CYS A 395 -8.71 11.23 13.02
CA CYS A 395 -7.99 12.00 14.04
C CYS A 395 -6.54 11.51 14.21
N VAL A 396 -6.32 10.20 14.21
CA VAL A 396 -4.98 9.60 14.29
C VAL A 396 -4.11 9.99 13.10
N MET A 397 -4.66 10.02 11.87
CA MET A 397 -3.93 10.49 10.68
C MET A 397 -3.55 11.97 10.78
N MET A 398 -4.42 12.82 11.31
CA MET A 398 -4.11 14.24 11.59
C MET A 398 -2.95 14.37 12.59
N ILE A 399 -2.99 13.62 13.69
CA ILE A 399 -1.93 13.61 14.70
C ILE A 399 -0.61 13.10 14.09
N TRP A 400 -0.66 12.04 13.30
CA TRP A 400 0.53 11.50 12.64
C TRP A 400 1.17 12.50 11.69
N PHE A 401 0.36 13.25 10.93
CA PHE A 401 0.86 14.33 10.07
C PHE A 401 1.60 15.40 10.88
N LEU A 402 1.03 15.85 12.00
CA LEU A 402 1.64 16.86 12.86
C LEU A 402 2.96 16.37 13.48
N ILE A 403 3.01 15.14 13.99
CA ILE A 403 4.23 14.55 14.56
C ILE A 403 5.32 14.44 13.49
N SER A 404 4.98 13.91 12.31
CA SER A 404 5.93 13.74 11.20
C SER A 404 6.43 15.08 10.67
N GLY A 405 5.54 16.07 10.53
CA GLY A 405 5.88 17.44 10.12
C GLY A 405 6.79 18.14 11.12
N ALA A 406 6.49 18.03 12.43
CA ALA A 406 7.33 18.60 13.50
C ALA A 406 8.73 17.94 13.54
N ARG A 407 8.82 16.66 13.25
CA ARG A 407 10.09 15.95 13.15
C ARG A 407 10.94 16.47 11.99
N LEU A 408 10.38 16.53 10.80
CA LEU A 408 11.08 17.00 9.60
C LEU A 408 11.45 18.48 9.69
N ARG A 409 10.65 19.31 10.37
CA ARG A 409 10.98 20.71 10.61
C ARG A 409 12.36 20.88 11.28
N LYS A 410 12.72 20.02 12.22
CA LYS A 410 14.05 20.07 12.91
C LYS A 410 15.23 19.92 11.95
N LYS A 411 15.06 19.26 10.80
CA LYS A 411 16.10 19.04 9.79
C LYS A 411 15.99 20.00 8.60
N THR A 412 14.78 20.40 8.23
CA THR A 412 14.53 21.15 6.99
C THR A 412 14.22 22.62 7.24
N GLY A 413 13.87 23.00 8.49
CA GLY A 413 13.34 24.34 8.80
C GLY A 413 11.94 24.62 8.21
N VAL A 414 11.35 23.67 7.47
CA VAL A 414 10.06 23.84 6.81
C VAL A 414 8.93 23.53 7.77
N HIS A 415 8.00 24.46 7.90
CA HIS A 415 6.78 24.28 8.66
C HIS A 415 5.68 23.65 7.80
N ALA A 416 5.10 22.55 8.23
CA ALA A 416 4.00 21.86 7.55
C ALA A 416 2.61 22.37 8.02
N TYR A 417 2.54 23.44 8.83
CA TYR A 417 1.24 23.94 9.34
C TYR A 417 0.33 24.50 8.26
N LYS A 418 0.90 25.12 7.24
CA LYS A 418 0.15 25.64 6.11
C LYS A 418 -0.61 24.51 5.41
N GLU A 419 0.09 23.43 5.10
CA GLU A 419 -0.47 22.24 4.46
C GLU A 419 -1.45 21.52 5.39
N PHE A 420 -1.16 21.46 6.69
CA PHE A 420 -2.09 20.91 7.68
C PHE A 420 -3.42 21.69 7.70
N LEU A 421 -3.38 23.01 7.79
CA LEU A 421 -4.58 23.86 7.79
C LEU A 421 -5.35 23.75 6.47
N TYR A 422 -4.64 23.65 5.34
CA TYR A 422 -5.25 23.40 4.05
C TYR A 422 -5.99 22.05 4.02
N LEU A 423 -5.34 20.97 4.41
CA LEU A 423 -5.94 19.63 4.46
C LEU A 423 -7.10 19.55 5.47
N LEU A 424 -6.97 20.24 6.60
CA LEU A 424 -8.04 20.33 7.61
C LEU A 424 -9.26 21.06 7.04
N SER A 425 -9.07 22.19 6.32
CA SER A 425 -10.16 22.91 5.68
C SER A 425 -10.83 22.09 4.58
N MET A 426 -10.05 21.34 3.78
CA MET A 426 -10.59 20.42 2.79
C MET A 426 -11.44 19.33 3.43
N THR A 427 -10.94 18.71 4.51
CA THR A 427 -11.66 17.69 5.28
C THR A 427 -12.95 18.23 5.87
N ALA A 428 -12.90 19.37 6.56
CA ALA A 428 -14.07 19.98 7.18
C ALA A 428 -15.13 20.36 6.13
N GLY A 429 -14.73 21.06 5.07
CA GLY A 429 -15.64 21.43 3.99
C GLY A 429 -16.27 20.21 3.32
N PHE A 430 -15.48 19.16 3.07
CA PHE A 430 -15.98 17.93 2.47
C PHE A 430 -17.03 17.23 3.36
N LEU A 431 -16.72 17.07 4.66
CA LEU A 431 -17.65 16.44 5.62
C LEU A 431 -18.94 17.26 5.80
N VAL A 432 -18.84 18.59 5.85
CA VAL A 432 -20.03 19.47 5.95
C VAL A 432 -20.87 19.36 4.68
N ILE A 433 -20.27 19.41 3.51
CA ILE A 433 -20.99 19.36 2.23
C ILE A 433 -21.63 17.98 2.01
N THR A 434 -20.91 16.89 2.29
CA THR A 434 -21.44 15.52 2.09
C THR A 434 -22.59 15.19 3.06
N ASN A 435 -22.59 15.75 4.26
CA ASN A 435 -23.68 15.56 5.23
C ASN A 435 -24.84 16.55 5.05
N GLY A 436 -24.57 17.74 4.48
CA GLY A 436 -25.56 18.81 4.34
C GLY A 436 -26.28 18.88 2.98
N CYS A 437 -25.67 18.35 1.92
CA CYS A 437 -26.23 18.41 0.57
C CYS A 437 -26.90 17.10 0.18
N ALA A 438 -28.23 17.09 0.07
CA ALA A 438 -28.98 15.92 -0.39
C ALA A 438 -28.75 15.63 -1.90
N ASN A 439 -28.47 16.65 -2.70
CA ASN A 439 -28.23 16.50 -4.14
C ASN A 439 -26.72 16.33 -4.42
N VAL A 440 -26.34 15.21 -5.02
CA VAL A 440 -24.95 14.84 -5.30
C VAL A 440 -24.27 15.87 -6.24
N PHE A 441 -24.99 16.37 -7.27
CA PHE A 441 -24.43 17.37 -8.18
C PHE A 441 -24.19 18.71 -7.48
N MET A 442 -25.10 19.12 -6.60
CA MET A 442 -24.89 20.32 -5.79
C MET A 442 -23.71 20.16 -4.83
N GLY A 443 -23.59 18.98 -4.22
CA GLY A 443 -22.44 18.64 -3.38
C GLY A 443 -21.12 18.68 -4.14
N PHE A 444 -21.08 18.10 -5.34
CA PHE A 444 -19.90 18.16 -6.22
C PHE A 444 -19.52 19.61 -6.57
N ALA A 445 -20.49 20.42 -7.02
CA ALA A 445 -20.24 21.81 -7.37
C ALA A 445 -19.81 22.63 -6.15
N ALA A 446 -20.47 22.46 -5.01
CA ALA A 446 -20.13 23.15 -3.77
C ALA A 446 -18.70 22.80 -3.30
N TYR A 447 -18.33 21.52 -3.35
CA TYR A 447 -16.98 21.12 -2.99
C TYR A 447 -15.92 21.60 -3.99
N LEU A 448 -16.22 21.62 -5.28
CA LEU A 448 -15.32 22.15 -6.31
C LEU A 448 -15.04 23.64 -6.07
N VAL A 449 -16.06 24.42 -5.75
CA VAL A 449 -15.92 25.86 -5.40
C VAL A 449 -15.12 26.00 -4.11
N TRP A 450 -15.43 25.22 -3.08
CA TRP A 450 -14.70 25.20 -1.82
C TRP A 450 -13.21 24.93 -2.04
N GLN A 451 -12.90 23.86 -2.77
CA GLN A 451 -11.53 23.51 -3.09
C GLN A 451 -10.81 24.60 -3.88
N ALA A 452 -11.44 25.19 -4.89
CA ALA A 452 -10.86 26.25 -5.70
C ALA A 452 -10.51 27.48 -4.84
N VAL A 453 -11.44 27.95 -4.00
CA VAL A 453 -11.23 29.09 -3.10
C VAL A 453 -10.05 28.84 -2.16
N TRP A 454 -10.07 27.74 -1.43
CA TRP A 454 -9.00 27.43 -0.47
C TRP A 454 -7.66 27.12 -1.14
N THR A 455 -7.65 26.50 -2.32
CA THR A 455 -6.41 26.29 -3.09
C THR A 455 -5.82 27.63 -3.53
N ILE A 456 -6.63 28.59 -3.97
CA ILE A 456 -6.15 29.93 -4.32
C ILE A 456 -5.63 30.66 -3.08
N LEU A 457 -6.31 30.57 -1.94
CA LEU A 457 -5.89 31.22 -0.70
C LEU A 457 -4.55 30.68 -0.19
N PHE A 458 -4.38 29.37 -0.17
CA PHE A 458 -3.20 28.73 0.41
C PHE A 458 -2.05 28.54 -0.60
N HIS A 459 -2.34 28.26 -1.87
CA HIS A 459 -1.36 27.78 -2.86
C HIS A 459 -1.30 28.62 -4.15
N LYS A 460 -1.68 29.91 -4.11
CA LYS A 460 -1.70 30.82 -5.27
C LYS A 460 -0.41 30.84 -6.09
N LYS A 461 0.76 30.81 -5.41
CA LYS A 461 2.07 30.78 -6.10
C LYS A 461 2.33 29.45 -6.80
N ASP A 462 2.03 28.33 -6.10
CA ASP A 462 2.24 26.99 -6.62
C ASP A 462 1.34 26.71 -7.84
N VAL A 463 0.08 27.18 -7.79
CA VAL A 463 -0.87 27.09 -8.92
C VAL A 463 -0.36 27.90 -10.13
N ARG A 464 0.12 29.13 -9.92
CA ARG A 464 0.68 29.94 -11.01
C ARG A 464 1.89 29.27 -11.69
N GLU A 465 2.81 28.69 -10.89
CA GLU A 465 3.95 27.96 -11.43
C GLU A 465 3.53 26.72 -12.25
N LEU A 466 2.55 25.97 -11.76
CA LEU A 466 2.01 24.81 -12.46
C LEU A 466 1.36 25.21 -13.78
N CYS A 467 0.50 26.22 -13.78
CA CYS A 467 -0.13 26.75 -14.99
C CYS A 467 0.89 27.29 -15.98
N GLY A 468 1.94 28.01 -15.51
CA GLY A 468 3.03 28.53 -16.34
C GLY A 468 3.83 27.41 -17.01
N THR A 469 4.13 26.35 -16.26
CA THR A 469 4.88 25.17 -16.79
C THR A 469 4.05 24.39 -17.82
N LEU A 470 2.74 24.26 -17.62
CA LEU A 470 1.83 23.64 -18.57
C LEU A 470 1.71 24.48 -19.85
N LYS A 471 1.50 25.81 -19.73
CA LYS A 471 1.48 26.70 -20.91
C LYS A 471 2.76 26.60 -21.72
N ALA A 472 3.94 26.65 -21.08
CA ALA A 472 5.21 26.55 -21.76
C ALA A 472 5.40 25.23 -22.52
N LYS A 473 4.87 24.12 -22.02
CA LYS A 473 4.90 22.82 -22.71
C LYS A 473 3.89 22.71 -23.87
N PHE A 474 2.76 23.40 -23.81
CA PHE A 474 1.76 23.44 -24.90
C PHE A 474 2.15 24.43 -26.01
N THR A 475 2.91 25.49 -25.69
CA THR A 475 3.43 26.43 -26.68
C THR A 475 4.75 26.02 -27.35
N ALA A 476 5.44 25.01 -26.79
CA ALA A 476 6.66 24.43 -27.33
C ALA A 476 6.44 23.19 -28.24
N LYS A 477 5.17 22.83 -28.49
CA LYS A 477 4.71 21.89 -29.53
C LYS A 477 4.06 22.65 -30.69
#